data_88058abe3229871c3eb514918a483cad
#
_entry.id   88058abe3229871c3eb514918a483cad
#
_cell.length_a   1.000
_cell.length_b   1.000
_cell.length_c   1.000
_cell.angle_alpha   90.00
_cell.angle_beta   90.00
_cell.angle_gamma   90.00
#
_symmetry.space_group_name_H-M   'P 1'
#
loop_
_entity.id
_entity.type
_entity.pdbx_description
1 polymer ?
#
loop_
_entity_poly.entity_id
_entity_poly.type
_entity_poly.pdbx_seq_one_letter_code
_entity_poly.pdbx_strand_id
1 'polypeptide(L)'
;AEAFEIWNKKMGIPAERIFKFGKEDNFWEHGSGPCGPCSEVYYDRGEKYGCGSPDCTVGCECDRYMEIWNNVFTQFDNDGNGNYSELEQKNNDTGMGLERLASVVQDVDSIFDVDTIKALRDHVCRLAEKEYGEEYNNDVSIRVITDHVRSVTFMISDGIMPSNEGRGYVLRRLLRRACRHGRLLGIHKGFLPELAETVIAGSKDGYPEPVSYTHLRAHE
;
A
#
# COMPACT_ATOMS: atom_id res chain seq x y z
N ALA A 1 -24.53 -13.80 -3.30
CA ALA A 1 -25.71 -13.95 -2.42
C ALA A 1 -25.31 -14.40 -1.01
N GLU A 2 -24.50 -15.45 -0.88
CA GLU A 2 -24.10 -16.03 0.42
C GLU A 2 -23.31 -15.05 1.29
N ALA A 3 -22.29 -14.37 0.77
CA ALA A 3 -21.50 -13.37 1.50
C ALA A 3 -22.40 -12.25 2.08
N PHE A 4 -23.37 -11.76 1.32
CA PHE A 4 -24.33 -10.78 1.81
C PHE A 4 -25.11 -11.30 3.02
N GLU A 5 -25.57 -12.55 2.98
CA GLU A 5 -26.33 -13.16 4.09
C GLU A 5 -25.45 -13.35 5.33
N ILE A 6 -24.18 -13.70 5.15
CA ILE A 6 -23.23 -13.82 6.24
C ILE A 6 -23.03 -12.46 6.90
N TRP A 7 -22.68 -11.43 6.13
CA TRP A 7 -22.48 -10.09 6.66
C TRP A 7 -23.74 -9.53 7.34
N ASN A 8 -24.90 -9.65 6.69
CA ASN A 8 -26.13 -9.07 7.20
C ASN A 8 -26.72 -9.87 8.38
N LYS A 9 -26.95 -11.19 8.18
CA LYS A 9 -27.70 -12.00 9.16
C LYS A 9 -26.82 -12.57 10.28
N LYS A 10 -25.57 -13.00 9.97
CA LYS A 10 -24.69 -13.61 10.97
C LYS A 10 -23.82 -12.59 11.69
N MET A 11 -23.27 -11.62 10.95
CA MET A 11 -22.41 -10.60 11.51
C MET A 11 -23.17 -9.34 11.96
N GLY A 12 -24.46 -9.22 11.62
CA GLY A 12 -25.31 -8.13 12.05
C GLY A 12 -25.03 -6.78 11.36
N ILE A 13 -24.35 -6.78 10.23
CA ILE A 13 -24.12 -5.54 9.47
C ILE A 13 -25.43 -5.09 8.83
N PRO A 14 -25.89 -3.85 9.05
CA PRO A 14 -27.10 -3.34 8.43
C PRO A 14 -27.04 -3.39 6.91
N ALA A 15 -28.14 -3.73 6.25
CA ALA A 15 -28.17 -3.94 4.80
C ALA A 15 -27.79 -2.67 4.01
N GLU A 16 -28.10 -1.49 4.55
CA GLU A 16 -27.74 -0.18 3.98
C GLU A 16 -26.24 0.13 4.02
N ARG A 17 -25.46 -0.67 4.76
CA ARG A 17 -23.99 -0.60 4.81
C ARG A 17 -23.31 -1.66 3.94
N ILE A 18 -24.09 -2.45 3.19
CA ILE A 18 -23.56 -3.50 2.31
C ILE A 18 -23.85 -3.13 0.87
N PHE A 19 -22.80 -2.78 0.14
CA PHE A 19 -22.87 -2.37 -1.25
C PHE A 19 -22.53 -3.55 -2.15
N LYS A 20 -23.18 -3.64 -3.31
CA LYS A 20 -22.91 -4.68 -4.32
C LYS A 20 -22.42 -4.01 -5.59
N PHE A 21 -21.23 -4.37 -5.99
CA PHE A 21 -20.62 -3.89 -7.21
C PHE A 21 -20.50 -5.01 -8.26
N GLY A 22 -20.10 -4.64 -9.46
CA GLY A 22 -19.86 -5.58 -10.56
C GLY A 22 -18.52 -6.30 -10.47
N LYS A 23 -18.18 -6.99 -11.55
CA LYS A 23 -16.90 -7.71 -11.65
C LYS A 23 -15.69 -6.77 -11.54
N GLU A 24 -15.83 -5.55 -11.99
CA GLU A 24 -14.73 -4.56 -11.98
C GLU A 24 -14.25 -4.24 -10.58
N ASP A 25 -15.16 -4.23 -9.58
CA ASP A 25 -14.85 -3.85 -8.20
C ASP A 25 -14.90 -5.04 -7.22
N ASN A 26 -15.77 -6.04 -7.47
CA ASN A 26 -15.97 -7.18 -6.55
C ASN A 26 -15.50 -8.53 -7.12
N PHE A 27 -14.43 -8.53 -7.89
CA PHE A 27 -13.80 -9.74 -8.38
C PHE A 27 -12.28 -9.54 -8.48
N TRP A 28 -11.53 -10.39 -7.81
CA TRP A 28 -10.08 -10.35 -7.85
C TRP A 28 -9.52 -11.38 -8.83
N GLU A 29 -8.70 -10.92 -9.75
CA GLU A 29 -7.93 -11.76 -10.67
C GLU A 29 -6.59 -11.08 -11.02
N HIS A 30 -5.55 -11.86 -11.28
CA HIS A 30 -4.25 -11.36 -11.69
C HIS A 30 -3.65 -12.24 -12.80
N GLY A 31 -3.87 -11.86 -14.05
CA GLY A 31 -3.47 -12.64 -15.21
C GLY A 31 -4.17 -13.99 -15.25
N SER A 32 -3.42 -15.09 -15.38
CA SER A 32 -3.93 -16.46 -15.29
C SER A 32 -3.75 -17.01 -13.88
N GLY A 33 -4.63 -17.94 -13.49
CA GLY A 33 -4.57 -18.65 -12.22
C GLY A 33 -5.80 -18.45 -11.34
N PRO A 34 -5.72 -18.84 -10.06
CA PRO A 34 -6.83 -18.78 -9.12
C PRO A 34 -7.39 -17.37 -8.96
N CYS A 35 -8.72 -17.27 -9.00
CA CYS A 35 -9.44 -15.99 -8.94
C CYS A 35 -10.85 -16.19 -8.36
N GLY A 36 -11.55 -15.10 -8.08
CA GLY A 36 -12.93 -15.19 -7.61
C GLY A 36 -13.51 -13.88 -7.11
N PRO A 37 -14.81 -13.86 -6.78
CA PRO A 37 -15.46 -12.71 -6.22
C PRO A 37 -14.85 -12.36 -4.86
N CYS A 38 -14.87 -11.07 -4.50
CA CYS A 38 -14.34 -10.60 -3.24
C CYS A 38 -15.39 -9.87 -2.39
N SER A 39 -15.07 -9.70 -1.13
CA SER A 39 -15.81 -8.91 -0.15
C SER A 39 -14.83 -8.03 0.60
N GLU A 40 -14.97 -6.74 0.44
CA GLU A 40 -14.06 -5.74 1.00
C GLU A 40 -14.69 -5.03 2.19
N VAL A 41 -13.87 -4.73 3.18
CA VAL A 41 -14.26 -3.96 4.36
C VAL A 41 -13.68 -2.56 4.25
N TYR A 42 -14.57 -1.56 4.23
CA TYR A 42 -14.21 -0.15 4.17
C TYR A 42 -14.44 0.52 5.52
N TYR A 43 -13.53 1.40 5.89
CA TYR A 43 -13.67 2.28 7.03
C TYR A 43 -14.11 3.69 6.54
N ASP A 44 -15.24 4.18 7.06
CA ASP A 44 -15.69 5.56 6.81
C ASP A 44 -14.90 6.51 7.72
N ARG A 45 -14.00 7.27 7.15
CA ARG A 45 -13.15 8.26 7.84
C ARG A 45 -13.88 9.56 8.16
N GLY A 46 -15.14 9.67 7.72
CA GLY A 46 -15.97 10.83 7.93
C GLY A 46 -15.92 11.85 6.79
N GLU A 47 -16.87 12.79 6.85
CA GLU A 47 -17.12 13.76 5.78
C GLU A 47 -15.91 14.68 5.47
N LYS A 48 -15.05 14.94 6.46
CA LYS A 48 -13.85 15.77 6.28
C LYS A 48 -12.89 15.25 5.20
N TYR A 49 -12.94 13.94 4.90
CA TYR A 49 -12.11 13.29 3.86
C TYR A 49 -12.88 13.04 2.55
N GLY A 50 -14.16 13.42 2.51
CA GLY A 50 -15.02 13.24 1.35
C GLY A 50 -14.77 14.28 0.26
N CYS A 51 -15.27 13.98 -0.95
CA CYS A 51 -15.21 14.89 -2.10
C CYS A 51 -16.20 16.06 -2.02
N GLY A 52 -17.02 16.14 -0.97
CA GLY A 52 -18.06 17.17 -0.83
C GLY A 52 -19.32 16.93 -1.68
N SER A 53 -19.38 15.85 -2.47
CA SER A 53 -20.58 15.49 -3.21
C SER A 53 -21.65 14.92 -2.28
N PRO A 54 -22.95 15.26 -2.45
CA PRO A 54 -24.03 14.62 -1.72
C PRO A 54 -24.16 13.11 -2.04
N ASP A 55 -23.65 12.66 -3.19
CA ASP A 55 -23.67 11.27 -3.63
C ASP A 55 -22.39 10.51 -3.21
N CYS A 56 -21.60 11.08 -2.30
CA CYS A 56 -20.37 10.44 -1.82
C CYS A 56 -20.69 9.16 -1.03
N THR A 57 -20.32 8.03 -1.58
CA THR A 57 -20.58 6.70 -1.04
C THR A 57 -19.38 5.77 -1.21
N VAL A 58 -19.45 4.54 -0.71
CA VAL A 58 -18.45 3.50 -0.96
C VAL A 58 -18.28 3.31 -2.48
N GLY A 59 -17.03 3.20 -2.95
CA GLY A 59 -16.69 3.20 -4.37
C GLY A 59 -16.36 4.60 -4.94
N CYS A 60 -16.54 5.67 -4.15
CA CYS A 60 -16.03 6.99 -4.53
C CYS A 60 -14.49 7.00 -4.46
N GLU A 61 -13.84 7.66 -5.44
CA GLU A 61 -12.36 7.79 -5.49
C GLU A 61 -11.78 8.76 -4.44
N CYS A 62 -12.60 9.30 -3.52
CA CYS A 62 -12.12 10.18 -2.47
C CYS A 62 -11.57 9.39 -1.27
N ASP A 63 -10.90 10.10 -0.35
CA ASP A 63 -10.23 9.50 0.82
C ASP A 63 -11.19 9.13 1.98
N ARG A 64 -12.52 9.31 1.83
CA ARG A 64 -13.50 9.05 2.89
C ARG A 64 -13.62 7.58 3.21
N TYR A 65 -13.83 6.75 2.19
CA TYR A 65 -14.04 5.31 2.35
C TYR A 65 -12.75 4.57 2.03
N MET A 66 -12.01 4.20 3.06
CA MET A 66 -10.72 3.53 2.92
C MET A 66 -10.90 2.02 3.06
N GLU A 67 -10.58 1.27 2.02
CA GLU A 67 -10.50 -0.19 2.09
C GLU A 67 -9.39 -0.59 3.06
N ILE A 68 -9.75 -1.37 4.08
CA ILE A 68 -8.80 -1.89 5.07
C ILE A 68 -8.57 -3.39 4.94
N TRP A 69 -9.54 -4.13 4.41
CA TRP A 69 -9.47 -5.59 4.33
C TRP A 69 -10.22 -6.11 3.10
N ASN A 70 -9.62 -7.05 2.38
CA ASN A 70 -10.23 -7.75 1.26
C ASN A 70 -10.26 -9.26 1.52
N ASN A 71 -11.42 -9.89 1.32
CA ASN A 71 -11.63 -11.33 1.40
C ASN A 71 -11.97 -11.85 0.00
N VAL A 72 -11.04 -12.57 -0.63
CA VAL A 72 -11.21 -13.14 -1.96
C VAL A 72 -11.70 -14.58 -1.84
N PHE A 73 -12.88 -14.85 -2.39
CA PHE A 73 -13.44 -16.20 -2.46
C PHE A 73 -12.93 -16.90 -3.71
N THR A 74 -11.75 -17.48 -3.63
CA THR A 74 -11.05 -18.14 -4.73
C THR A 74 -11.82 -19.41 -5.13
N GLN A 75 -12.61 -19.32 -6.20
CA GLN A 75 -13.51 -20.36 -6.66
C GLN A 75 -13.20 -20.82 -8.08
N PHE A 76 -12.48 -20.02 -8.84
CA PHE A 76 -12.22 -20.24 -10.25
C PHE A 76 -10.73 -20.23 -10.56
N ASP A 77 -10.36 -20.89 -11.65
CA ASP A 77 -9.08 -20.80 -12.32
C ASP A 77 -9.28 -20.10 -13.68
N ASN A 78 -8.55 -19.02 -13.92
CA ASN A 78 -8.54 -18.27 -15.17
C ASN A 78 -7.39 -18.75 -16.04
N ASP A 79 -7.67 -19.21 -17.27
CA ASP A 79 -6.65 -19.68 -18.23
C ASP A 79 -5.84 -18.55 -18.90
N GLY A 80 -6.14 -17.28 -18.57
CA GLY A 80 -5.52 -16.11 -19.18
C GLY A 80 -6.13 -15.69 -20.52
N ASN A 81 -7.10 -16.46 -21.05
CA ASN A 81 -7.83 -16.14 -22.29
C ASN A 81 -9.29 -15.74 -22.02
N GLY A 82 -9.64 -15.56 -20.76
CA GLY A 82 -10.98 -15.19 -20.31
C GLY A 82 -11.92 -16.37 -20.06
N ASN A 83 -11.42 -17.60 -20.06
CA ASN A 83 -12.21 -18.77 -19.67
C ASN A 83 -11.94 -19.09 -18.19
N TYR A 84 -13.03 -19.41 -17.47
CA TYR A 84 -13.00 -19.72 -16.05
C TYR A 84 -13.50 -21.13 -15.82
N SER A 85 -12.72 -21.96 -15.13
CA SER A 85 -13.13 -23.27 -14.64
C SER A 85 -13.27 -23.23 -13.12
N GLU A 86 -14.19 -24.01 -12.56
CA GLU A 86 -14.29 -24.12 -11.10
C GLU A 86 -13.08 -24.88 -10.53
N LEU A 87 -12.53 -24.36 -9.43
CA LEU A 87 -11.52 -25.08 -8.64
C LEU A 87 -12.16 -26.26 -7.90
N GLU A 88 -11.48 -27.38 -7.87
CA GLU A 88 -11.88 -28.55 -7.07
C GLU A 88 -11.92 -28.20 -5.57
N GLN A 89 -10.92 -27.45 -5.10
CA GLN A 89 -10.86 -26.94 -3.74
C GLN A 89 -11.02 -25.43 -3.75
N LYS A 90 -12.15 -24.96 -3.22
CA LYS A 90 -12.41 -23.53 -3.03
C LYS A 90 -11.74 -23.03 -1.76
N ASN A 91 -11.16 -21.84 -1.83
CA ASN A 91 -10.43 -21.20 -0.73
C ASN A 91 -10.98 -19.81 -0.44
N ASN A 92 -10.69 -19.30 0.73
CA ASN A 92 -10.81 -17.88 1.05
C ASN A 92 -9.42 -17.32 1.28
N ASP A 93 -8.97 -16.46 0.40
CA ASP A 93 -7.71 -15.75 0.51
C ASP A 93 -7.99 -14.34 0.98
N THR A 94 -7.23 -13.84 1.95
CA THR A 94 -7.53 -12.55 2.59
C THR A 94 -6.29 -11.68 2.66
N GLY A 95 -6.47 -10.40 2.37
CA GLY A 95 -5.42 -9.38 2.45
C GLY A 95 -5.88 -8.17 3.25
N MET A 96 -5.01 -7.67 4.13
CA MET A 96 -5.26 -6.48 4.94
C MET A 96 -4.12 -5.50 4.79
N GLY A 97 -4.43 -4.23 4.57
CA GLY A 97 -3.43 -3.16 4.55
C GLY A 97 -2.99 -2.81 5.96
N LEU A 98 -1.77 -3.23 6.37
CA LEU A 98 -1.26 -2.95 7.71
C LEU A 98 -1.27 -1.47 8.04
N GLU A 99 -0.72 -0.63 7.17
CA GLU A 99 -0.64 0.81 7.38
C GLU A 99 -2.01 1.49 7.33
N ARG A 100 -2.92 0.97 6.50
CA ARG A 100 -4.31 1.46 6.47
C ARG A 100 -5.03 1.16 7.78
N LEU A 101 -4.93 -0.07 8.27
CA LEU A 101 -5.49 -0.44 9.58
C LEU A 101 -4.83 0.33 10.71
N ALA A 102 -3.51 0.46 10.70
CA ALA A 102 -2.78 1.22 11.71
C ALA A 102 -3.20 2.69 11.74
N SER A 103 -3.46 3.33 10.58
CA SER A 103 -3.92 4.71 10.53
C SER A 103 -5.30 4.88 11.18
N VAL A 104 -6.18 3.89 11.05
CA VAL A 104 -7.49 3.88 11.73
C VAL A 104 -7.33 3.72 13.24
N VAL A 105 -6.51 2.75 13.68
CA VAL A 105 -6.34 2.44 15.11
C VAL A 105 -5.60 3.57 15.84
N GLN A 106 -4.64 4.22 15.18
CA GLN A 106 -3.87 5.34 15.73
C GLN A 106 -4.61 6.69 15.57
N ASP A 107 -5.77 6.71 14.89
CA ASP A 107 -6.56 7.90 14.60
C ASP A 107 -5.72 9.04 13.97
N VAL A 108 -4.97 8.69 12.91
CA VAL A 108 -4.13 9.64 12.19
C VAL A 108 -4.67 9.94 10.78
N ASP A 109 -4.35 11.14 10.29
CA ASP A 109 -4.92 11.66 9.04
C ASP A 109 -4.35 10.99 7.77
N SER A 110 -3.16 10.40 7.86
CA SER A 110 -2.49 9.77 6.72
C SER A 110 -1.72 8.53 7.14
N ILE A 111 -1.55 7.57 6.23
CA ILE A 111 -0.63 6.45 6.43
C ILE A 111 0.82 6.92 6.68
N PHE A 112 1.18 8.13 6.21
CA PHE A 112 2.48 8.73 6.46
C PHE A 112 2.64 9.28 7.89
N ASP A 113 1.55 9.32 8.67
CA ASP A 113 1.55 9.71 10.08
C ASP A 113 1.54 8.52 11.04
N VAL A 114 1.38 7.29 10.51
CA VAL A 114 1.52 6.05 11.28
C VAL A 114 2.96 5.96 11.84
N ASP A 115 3.09 5.57 13.08
CA ASP A 115 4.35 5.56 13.84
C ASP A 115 5.55 4.97 13.09
N THR A 116 5.36 3.81 12.46
CA THR A 116 6.40 3.10 11.70
C THR A 116 6.85 3.84 10.43
N ILE A 117 5.94 4.58 9.80
CA ILE A 117 6.23 5.36 8.57
C ILE A 117 6.72 6.76 8.92
N LYS A 118 6.13 7.36 9.96
CA LYS A 118 6.43 8.70 10.42
C LYS A 118 7.92 8.90 10.73
N ALA A 119 8.56 7.92 11.36
CA ALA A 119 9.98 7.99 11.67
C ALA A 119 10.85 8.20 10.42
N LEU A 120 10.54 7.48 9.34
CA LEU A 120 11.23 7.63 8.05
C LEU A 120 10.87 8.96 7.38
N ARG A 121 9.60 9.35 7.36
CA ARG A 121 9.14 10.64 6.83
C ARG A 121 9.86 11.81 7.52
N ASP A 122 9.90 11.81 8.85
CA ASP A 122 10.55 12.86 9.63
C ASP A 122 12.07 12.87 9.40
N HIS A 123 12.68 11.72 9.07
CA HIS A 123 14.08 11.69 8.66
C HIS A 123 14.30 12.36 7.29
N VAL A 124 13.41 12.10 6.31
CA VAL A 124 13.44 12.82 5.03
C VAL A 124 13.30 14.33 5.23
N CYS A 125 12.39 14.77 6.10
CA CYS A 125 12.20 16.18 6.45
C CYS A 125 13.48 16.81 7.00
N ARG A 126 14.17 16.14 7.93
CA ARG A 126 15.45 16.62 8.49
C ARG A 126 16.54 16.75 7.42
N LEU A 127 16.67 15.77 6.52
CA LEU A 127 17.65 15.82 5.43
C LEU A 127 17.37 16.94 4.43
N ALA A 128 16.11 17.25 4.21
CA ALA A 128 15.65 18.29 3.30
C ALA A 128 15.60 19.68 3.94
N GLU A 129 15.72 19.78 5.28
CA GLU A 129 15.48 21.01 6.05
C GLU A 129 14.08 21.61 5.73
N LYS A 130 13.05 20.74 5.69
CA LYS A 130 11.65 21.06 5.38
C LYS A 130 10.74 20.51 6.46
N GLU A 131 9.61 21.17 6.68
CA GLU A 131 8.53 20.69 7.53
C GLU A 131 7.44 20.05 6.69
N TYR A 132 6.91 18.90 7.15
CA TYR A 132 5.79 18.22 6.50
C TYR A 132 4.49 18.93 6.88
N GLY A 133 3.65 19.21 5.88
CA GLY A 133 2.38 19.91 6.04
C GLY A 133 2.44 21.40 5.71
N GLU A 134 3.62 21.99 5.45
CA GLU A 134 3.74 23.42 5.13
C GLU A 134 3.54 23.72 3.64
N GLU A 135 4.06 22.88 2.76
CA GLU A 135 4.01 23.10 1.31
C GLU A 135 3.67 21.79 0.57
N TYR A 136 2.58 21.81 -0.19
CA TYR A 136 2.06 20.63 -0.90
C TYR A 136 3.10 19.92 -1.78
N ASN A 137 3.91 20.68 -2.56
CA ASN A 137 4.91 20.06 -3.45
C ASN A 137 6.06 19.41 -2.69
N ASN A 138 6.44 19.98 -1.55
CA ASN A 138 7.42 19.38 -0.64
C ASN A 138 6.83 18.11 -0.03
N ASP A 139 5.59 18.14 0.44
CA ASP A 139 4.90 16.98 0.99
C ASP A 139 4.80 15.82 0.01
N VAL A 140 4.46 16.11 -1.26
CA VAL A 140 4.46 15.11 -2.34
C VAL A 140 5.85 14.48 -2.47
N SER A 141 6.90 15.28 -2.47
CA SER A 141 8.27 14.78 -2.63
C SER A 141 8.73 13.98 -1.41
N ILE A 142 8.40 14.42 -0.20
CA ILE A 142 8.68 13.71 1.06
C ILE A 142 7.97 12.34 1.06
N ARG A 143 6.69 12.29 0.70
CA ARG A 143 5.92 11.03 0.61
C ARG A 143 6.51 10.07 -0.41
N VAL A 144 6.87 10.57 -1.60
CA VAL A 144 7.49 9.74 -2.65
C VAL A 144 8.81 9.13 -2.18
N ILE A 145 9.67 9.91 -1.52
CA ILE A 145 10.95 9.40 -1.01
C ILE A 145 10.70 8.35 0.08
N THR A 146 9.82 8.65 1.04
CA THR A 146 9.47 7.75 2.14
C THR A 146 8.97 6.39 1.64
N ASP A 147 8.01 6.40 0.72
CA ASP A 147 7.45 5.18 0.12
C ASP A 147 8.49 4.39 -0.66
N HIS A 148 9.24 5.08 -1.53
CA HIS A 148 10.17 4.42 -2.45
C HIS A 148 11.40 3.86 -1.73
N VAL A 149 11.95 4.56 -0.76
CA VAL A 149 13.11 4.05 0.00
C VAL A 149 12.73 2.79 0.77
N ARG A 150 11.55 2.78 1.41
CA ARG A 150 11.05 1.59 2.09
C ARG A 150 10.90 0.41 1.11
N SER A 151 10.21 0.62 0.00
CA SER A 151 10.02 -0.41 -1.03
C SER A 151 11.34 -0.93 -1.59
N VAL A 152 12.27 -0.04 -1.92
CA VAL A 152 13.60 -0.39 -2.45
C VAL A 152 14.40 -1.20 -1.44
N THR A 153 14.38 -0.82 -0.16
CA THR A 153 15.11 -1.54 0.90
C THR A 153 14.64 -2.98 1.00
N PHE A 154 13.33 -3.22 1.01
CA PHE A 154 12.79 -4.59 1.03
C PHE A 154 13.05 -5.36 -0.27
N MET A 155 12.89 -4.73 -1.44
CA MET A 155 13.21 -5.38 -2.72
C MET A 155 14.66 -5.85 -2.78
N ILE A 156 15.61 -5.06 -2.30
CA ILE A 156 17.03 -5.45 -2.26
C ILE A 156 17.24 -6.56 -1.23
N SER A 157 16.57 -6.48 -0.07
CA SER A 157 16.59 -7.57 0.92
C SER A 157 16.11 -8.89 0.33
N ASP A 158 15.14 -8.86 -0.57
CA ASP A 158 14.65 -10.04 -1.31
C ASP A 158 15.55 -10.45 -2.49
N GLY A 159 16.74 -9.87 -2.60
CA GLY A 159 17.73 -10.21 -3.63
C GLY A 159 17.48 -9.59 -5.00
N ILE A 160 16.57 -8.61 -5.12
CA ILE A 160 16.34 -7.91 -6.38
C ILE A 160 17.42 -6.85 -6.58
N MET A 161 18.13 -6.92 -7.71
CA MET A 161 19.16 -5.95 -8.09
C MET A 161 18.66 -5.04 -9.23
N PRO A 162 19.11 -3.77 -9.31
CA PRO A 162 18.74 -2.88 -10.39
C PRO A 162 19.12 -3.45 -11.75
N SER A 163 18.18 -3.47 -12.70
CA SER A 163 18.42 -3.94 -14.07
C SER A 163 17.64 -3.12 -15.10
N ASN A 164 17.73 -3.48 -16.37
CA ASN A 164 17.01 -2.81 -17.45
C ASN A 164 15.66 -3.45 -17.76
N GLU A 165 15.32 -4.57 -17.15
CA GLU A 165 14.08 -5.32 -17.40
C GLU A 165 13.54 -5.99 -16.13
N GLY A 166 12.31 -6.47 -16.20
CA GLY A 166 11.66 -7.21 -15.13
C GLY A 166 11.57 -6.45 -13.80
N ARG A 167 11.69 -7.16 -12.70
CA ARG A 167 11.61 -6.60 -11.33
C ARG A 167 12.72 -5.60 -11.03
N GLY A 168 13.93 -5.85 -11.54
CA GLY A 168 15.05 -4.95 -11.35
C GLY A 168 14.89 -3.60 -12.06
N TYR A 169 14.16 -3.55 -13.18
CA TYR A 169 13.78 -2.30 -13.81
C TYR A 169 12.84 -1.47 -12.94
N VAL A 170 11.87 -2.11 -12.27
CA VAL A 170 10.98 -1.43 -11.33
C VAL A 170 11.78 -0.82 -10.19
N LEU A 171 12.67 -1.61 -9.56
CA LEU A 171 13.57 -1.13 -8.51
C LEU A 171 14.39 0.09 -8.97
N ARG A 172 15.00 0.01 -10.15
CA ARG A 172 15.76 1.13 -10.73
C ARG A 172 14.91 2.38 -10.94
N ARG A 173 13.66 2.23 -11.36
CA ARG A 173 12.72 3.36 -11.49
C ARG A 173 12.42 4.02 -10.16
N LEU A 174 12.16 3.23 -9.11
CA LEU A 174 11.88 3.72 -7.77
C LEU A 174 13.08 4.51 -7.21
N LEU A 175 14.30 3.96 -7.32
CA LEU A 175 15.54 4.64 -6.94
C LEU A 175 15.69 6.00 -7.65
N ARG A 176 15.60 6.00 -8.97
CA ARG A 176 15.73 7.23 -9.75
C ARG A 176 14.66 8.27 -9.41
N ARG A 177 13.43 7.83 -9.13
CA ARG A 177 12.34 8.71 -8.73
C ARG A 177 12.61 9.31 -7.34
N ALA A 178 13.05 8.50 -6.38
CA ALA A 178 13.44 8.99 -5.05
C ALA A 178 14.57 10.02 -5.15
N CYS A 179 15.63 9.74 -5.91
CA CYS A 179 16.72 10.69 -6.15
C CYS A 179 16.25 12.00 -6.78
N ARG A 180 15.34 11.93 -7.78
CA ARG A 180 14.77 13.13 -8.39
C ARG A 180 14.01 13.99 -7.37
N HIS A 181 13.17 13.37 -6.54
CA HIS A 181 12.43 14.08 -5.50
C HIS A 181 13.36 14.64 -4.41
N GLY A 182 14.45 13.94 -4.08
CA GLY A 182 15.49 14.50 -3.21
C GLY A 182 16.09 15.78 -3.77
N ARG A 183 16.38 15.81 -5.08
CA ARG A 183 16.84 17.04 -5.75
C ARG A 183 15.83 18.18 -5.71
N LEU A 184 14.53 17.87 -5.89
CA LEU A 184 13.46 18.87 -5.79
C LEU A 184 13.34 19.45 -4.38
N LEU A 185 13.67 18.68 -3.33
CA LEU A 185 13.72 19.13 -1.94
C LEU A 185 15.03 19.86 -1.59
N GLY A 186 16.01 19.94 -2.51
CA GLY A 186 17.30 20.58 -2.27
C GLY A 186 18.36 19.66 -1.65
N ILE A 187 18.14 18.36 -1.60
CA ILE A 187 19.14 17.42 -1.10
C ILE A 187 20.14 17.11 -2.24
N HIS A 188 21.38 17.58 -2.09
CA HIS A 188 22.42 17.48 -3.13
C HIS A 188 23.47 16.40 -2.86
N LYS A 189 23.50 15.82 -1.67
CA LYS A 189 24.37 14.68 -1.28
C LYS A 189 23.64 13.34 -1.41
N GLY A 190 24.37 12.23 -1.39
CA GLY A 190 23.81 10.89 -1.25
C GLY A 190 23.04 10.79 0.07
N PHE A 191 21.81 10.28 0.03
CA PHE A 191 20.91 10.22 1.19
C PHE A 191 20.16 8.88 1.32
N LEU A 192 20.09 8.10 0.24
CA LEU A 192 19.32 6.86 0.23
C LEU A 192 19.86 5.80 1.21
N PRO A 193 21.18 5.59 1.34
CA PRO A 193 21.71 4.63 2.32
C PRO A 193 21.36 4.99 3.76
N GLU A 194 21.43 6.28 4.12
CA GLU A 194 21.08 6.76 5.45
C GLU A 194 19.60 6.55 5.78
N LEU A 195 18.71 6.76 4.80
CA LEU A 195 17.28 6.47 4.95
C LEU A 195 17.01 4.96 5.02
N ALA A 196 17.75 4.14 4.26
CA ALA A 196 17.62 2.68 4.31
C ALA A 196 17.97 2.14 5.71
N GLU A 197 18.97 2.71 6.39
CA GLU A 197 19.29 2.36 7.79
C GLU A 197 18.09 2.63 8.72
N THR A 198 17.33 3.71 8.50
CA THR A 198 16.10 3.99 9.27
C THR A 198 15.01 2.95 8.99
N VAL A 199 14.83 2.53 7.73
CA VAL A 199 13.88 1.47 7.39
C VAL A 199 14.26 0.15 8.08
N ILE A 200 15.53 -0.23 8.01
CA ILE A 200 16.06 -1.44 8.63
C ILE A 200 15.85 -1.41 10.15
N ALA A 201 16.21 -0.30 10.79
CA ALA A 201 16.05 -0.14 12.23
C ALA A 201 14.59 -0.22 12.68
N GLY A 202 13.66 0.34 11.91
CA GLY A 202 12.22 0.30 12.19
C GLY A 202 11.54 -1.05 11.89
N SER A 203 12.17 -1.90 11.08
CA SER A 203 11.58 -3.16 10.63
C SER A 203 12.21 -4.41 11.26
N LYS A 204 13.34 -4.29 11.95
CA LYS A 204 14.19 -5.40 12.42
C LYS A 204 13.48 -6.45 13.28
N ASP A 205 12.46 -6.05 14.03
CA ASP A 205 11.76 -6.96 14.95
C ASP A 205 10.77 -7.88 14.21
N GLY A 206 10.20 -7.41 13.11
CA GLY A 206 9.30 -8.18 12.25
C GLY A 206 9.99 -8.80 11.02
N TYR A 207 11.06 -8.16 10.56
CA TYR A 207 11.80 -8.54 9.35
C TYR A 207 13.31 -8.43 9.61
N PRO A 208 13.93 -9.47 10.16
CA PRO A 208 15.36 -9.45 10.48
C PRO A 208 16.27 -9.57 9.24
N GLU A 209 15.76 -10.04 8.09
CA GLU A 209 16.53 -10.27 6.86
C GLU A 209 17.22 -9.01 6.33
N PRO A 210 16.57 -7.81 6.27
CA PRO A 210 17.23 -6.59 5.80
C PRO A 210 18.49 -6.21 6.59
N VAL A 211 18.59 -6.61 7.84
CA VAL A 211 19.76 -6.34 8.70
C VAL A 211 21.03 -7.00 8.18
N SER A 212 20.92 -8.15 7.51
CA SER A 212 22.06 -8.90 6.96
C SER A 212 22.66 -8.27 5.68
N TYR A 213 21.95 -7.35 5.04
CA TYR A 213 22.34 -6.74 3.76
C TYR A 213 23.00 -5.35 3.93
N THR A 214 23.91 -5.23 4.91
CA THR A 214 24.66 -3.97 5.16
C THR A 214 25.59 -3.54 4.00
N HIS A 215 25.76 -4.36 2.96
CA HIS A 215 26.54 -4.03 1.76
C HIS A 215 25.74 -3.18 0.72
N LEU A 216 24.56 -2.69 1.04
CA LEU A 216 23.85 -1.67 0.26
C LEU A 216 24.66 -0.37 0.05
N ARG A 217 25.76 -0.21 0.76
CA ARG A 217 26.70 0.92 0.63
C ARG A 217 27.53 0.93 -0.65
N ALA A 218 27.49 -0.13 -1.46
CA ALA A 218 28.46 -0.35 -2.53
C ALA A 218 28.00 0.04 -3.94
N HIS A 219 26.83 0.63 -4.12
CA HIS A 219 26.24 0.89 -5.46
C HIS A 219 25.68 2.32 -5.65
N GLU A 220 26.33 3.32 -5.06
CA GLU A 220 26.14 4.72 -5.47
C GLU A 220 26.89 5.05 -6.76
#